data_6ad8ba567684f18872f4be46ed59d48c
#
_entry.id   6ad8ba567684f18872f4be46ed59d48c
#
_cell.length_a   1.000
_cell.length_b   1.000
_cell.length_c   1.000
_cell.angle_alpha   90.00
_cell.angle_beta   90.00
_cell.angle_gamma   90.00
#
_symmetry.space_group_name_H-M   'P 1'
#
loop_
_entity.id
_entity.type
_entity.pdbx_description
1 polymer ?
#
loop_
_entity_poly.entity_id
_entity_poly.type
_entity_poly.pdbx_seq_one_letter_code
_entity_poly.pdbx_strand_id
1 'polypeptide(L)'
;VTGARQTGKTSVLRHTFPGHRFVSLDLPSEAELAESAPEDFFARHPAPLIIDEVQYAPALFRHLKVRIDAERGASGQWLLSGSQRFPLMREVGDSLAGRIGLVELDTLSDSEVRASIPGTDALSWIVRGGFPELWAHPDIDAREFQRAYVVSYLERDLRSRLQVTNLRSFERFLRACALRSGQLLNKSDVARDVGVSVPTVTSWLGALETSGMVALLEPWFENGTRALTRSPKLYFRDTGLLLALVNVRDAAALADSPLCGPIFETAVYGTLRRALELRGELDSLVFVRRAQHEVDFVLHRGGRFDLFECKWTEVPDPRDAQTMQRVVELLGVSNVERRFIVCRCRHKTRIDAACEVVPLEALPEVL
;
A
#
# COMPACT_ATOMS: atom_id res chain seq x y z
N VAL A 1 2.53 -1.35 14.93
CA VAL A 1 2.95 -1.04 13.55
C VAL A 1 2.77 -2.28 12.70
N THR A 2 2.02 -2.15 11.61
CA THR A 2 1.78 -3.21 10.62
C THR A 2 2.38 -2.81 9.27
N GLY A 3 2.36 -3.71 8.30
CA GLY A 3 2.83 -3.44 6.94
C GLY A 3 3.51 -4.65 6.31
N ALA A 4 3.79 -4.59 5.01
CA ALA A 4 4.43 -5.68 4.28
C ALA A 4 5.77 -6.09 4.91
N ARG A 5 6.26 -7.27 4.56
CA ARG A 5 7.62 -7.68 4.96
C ARG A 5 8.66 -6.74 4.36
N GLN A 6 9.78 -6.58 5.06
CA GLN A 6 10.93 -5.77 4.62
C GLN A 6 10.62 -4.28 4.37
N THR A 7 9.54 -3.74 4.94
CA THR A 7 9.25 -2.29 4.92
C THR A 7 9.97 -1.50 6.01
N GLY A 8 10.81 -2.15 6.84
CA GLY A 8 11.61 -1.47 7.85
C GLY A 8 10.91 -1.26 9.20
N LYS A 9 9.79 -1.96 9.50
CA LYS A 9 9.02 -1.81 10.76
C LYS A 9 9.89 -1.84 12.01
N THR A 10 10.69 -2.89 12.16
CA THR A 10 11.59 -3.09 13.30
C THR A 10 12.62 -1.96 13.40
N SER A 11 13.21 -1.57 12.25
CA SER A 11 14.21 -0.51 12.17
C SER A 11 13.64 0.84 12.60
N VAL A 12 12.44 1.20 12.09
CA VAL A 12 11.75 2.45 12.45
C VAL A 12 11.45 2.49 13.95
N LEU A 13 10.90 1.41 14.53
CA LEU A 13 10.59 1.37 15.95
C LEU A 13 11.83 1.52 16.82
N ARG A 14 12.90 0.79 16.53
CA ARG A 14 14.16 0.86 17.29
C ARG A 14 14.85 2.21 17.17
N HIS A 15 14.78 2.83 15.99
CA HIS A 15 15.39 4.14 15.77
C HIS A 15 14.59 5.26 16.42
N THR A 16 13.26 5.21 16.33
CA THR A 16 12.39 6.25 16.89
C THR A 16 12.28 6.17 18.41
N PHE A 17 12.39 4.97 18.97
CA PHE A 17 12.22 4.73 20.41
C PHE A 17 13.45 4.04 21.03
N PRO A 18 14.62 4.69 21.02
CA PRO A 18 15.88 4.07 21.50
C PRO A 18 15.89 3.76 23.01
N GLY A 19 14.99 4.36 23.78
CA GLY A 19 14.82 4.08 25.20
C GLY A 19 13.98 2.85 25.53
N HIS A 20 13.33 2.24 24.52
CA HIS A 20 12.56 1.03 24.72
C HIS A 20 13.45 -0.21 24.64
N ARG A 21 13.18 -1.17 25.50
CA ARG A 21 13.75 -2.53 25.36
C ARG A 21 13.18 -3.16 24.09
N PHE A 22 13.88 -4.16 23.58
CA PHE A 22 13.48 -4.84 22.34
C PHE A 22 13.52 -6.36 22.54
N VAL A 23 12.47 -7.02 22.09
CA VAL A 23 12.39 -8.48 21.98
C VAL A 23 11.75 -8.87 20.66
N SER A 24 12.30 -9.87 19.98
CA SER A 24 11.71 -10.43 18.75
C SER A 24 11.17 -11.81 19.02
N LEU A 25 9.92 -12.03 18.67
CA LEU A 25 9.25 -13.32 18.73
C LEU A 25 9.54 -14.20 17.48
N ASP A 26 10.43 -13.76 16.58
CA ASP A 26 11.03 -14.65 15.57
C ASP A 26 11.91 -15.74 16.23
N LEU A 27 12.39 -15.49 17.47
CA LEU A 27 13.10 -16.50 18.25
C LEU A 27 12.08 -17.46 18.86
N PRO A 28 12.12 -18.77 18.51
CA PRO A 28 11.14 -19.74 19.00
C PRO A 28 11.02 -19.81 20.53
N SER A 29 12.13 -19.68 21.25
CA SER A 29 12.14 -19.70 22.71
C SER A 29 11.42 -18.51 23.35
N GLU A 30 11.54 -17.31 22.75
CA GLU A 30 10.83 -16.12 23.21
C GLU A 30 9.34 -16.19 22.85
N ALA A 31 9.00 -16.70 21.66
CA ALA A 31 7.62 -16.92 21.26
C ALA A 31 6.92 -17.95 22.16
N GLU A 32 7.58 -19.07 22.47
CA GLU A 32 7.06 -20.10 23.37
C GLU A 32 6.84 -19.56 24.79
N LEU A 33 7.80 -18.82 25.34
CA LEU A 33 7.66 -18.17 26.65
C LEU A 33 6.48 -17.19 26.65
N ALA A 34 6.38 -16.34 25.61
CA ALA A 34 5.34 -15.35 25.47
C ALA A 34 3.94 -15.97 25.34
N GLU A 35 3.81 -17.12 24.67
CA GLU A 35 2.52 -17.81 24.47
C GLU A 35 2.11 -18.65 25.67
N SER A 36 3.08 -19.41 26.29
CA SER A 36 2.79 -20.36 27.36
C SER A 36 2.83 -19.76 28.76
N ALA A 37 3.67 -18.76 29.01
CA ALA A 37 3.88 -18.10 30.29
C ALA A 37 3.98 -16.57 30.16
N PRO A 38 2.91 -15.86 29.73
CA PRO A 38 2.94 -14.41 29.48
C PRO A 38 3.40 -13.56 30.67
N GLU A 39 3.08 -13.95 31.90
CA GLU A 39 3.50 -13.20 33.09
C GLU A 39 5.02 -13.29 33.31
N ASP A 40 5.62 -14.45 33.08
CA ASP A 40 7.08 -14.64 33.15
C ASP A 40 7.77 -13.87 32.01
N PHE A 41 7.16 -13.86 30.82
CA PHE A 41 7.64 -13.06 29.71
C PHE A 41 7.68 -11.55 30.07
N PHE A 42 6.62 -10.99 30.62
CA PHE A 42 6.61 -9.59 31.03
C PHE A 42 7.48 -9.28 32.24
N ALA A 43 7.68 -10.23 33.15
CA ALA A 43 8.63 -10.08 34.24
C ALA A 43 10.07 -9.99 33.72
N ARG A 44 10.40 -10.76 32.69
CA ARG A 44 11.71 -10.75 32.02
C ARG A 44 11.89 -9.52 31.13
N HIS A 45 10.83 -9.06 30.48
CA HIS A 45 10.82 -7.94 29.53
C HIS A 45 9.88 -6.81 30.01
N PRO A 46 10.25 -6.05 31.05
CA PRO A 46 9.41 -4.97 31.56
C PRO A 46 9.34 -3.78 30.59
N ALA A 47 8.23 -3.00 30.68
CA ALA A 47 8.04 -1.77 29.93
C ALA A 47 9.13 -0.69 30.26
N PRO A 48 9.40 0.23 29.34
CA PRO A 48 8.86 0.34 27.99
C PRO A 48 9.47 -0.69 27.03
N LEU A 49 8.66 -1.33 26.19
CA LEU A 49 9.05 -2.50 25.40
C LEU A 49 8.55 -2.45 23.95
N ILE A 50 9.42 -2.80 23.01
CA ILE A 50 9.08 -3.13 21.63
C ILE A 50 9.01 -4.67 21.52
N ILE A 51 7.85 -5.17 21.11
CA ILE A 51 7.63 -6.60 20.83
C ILE A 51 7.47 -6.76 19.31
N ASP A 52 8.48 -7.36 18.69
CA ASP A 52 8.52 -7.58 17.24
C ASP A 52 7.91 -8.93 16.89
N GLU A 53 7.19 -8.99 15.73
CA GLU A 53 6.48 -10.16 15.20
C GLU A 53 5.48 -10.75 16.23
N VAL A 54 4.69 -9.88 16.88
CA VAL A 54 3.77 -10.22 17.98
C VAL A 54 2.71 -11.27 17.61
N GLN A 55 2.45 -11.50 16.32
CA GLN A 55 1.52 -12.55 15.87
C GLN A 55 1.94 -13.98 16.23
N TYR A 56 3.20 -14.19 16.66
CA TYR A 56 3.66 -15.50 17.13
C TYR A 56 3.25 -15.82 18.57
N ALA A 57 2.73 -14.84 19.33
CA ALA A 57 2.21 -15.05 20.68
C ALA A 57 0.89 -14.30 20.92
N PRO A 58 -0.23 -14.76 20.36
CA PRO A 58 -1.55 -14.14 20.54
C PRO A 58 -2.00 -14.03 22.01
N ALA A 59 -1.53 -14.91 22.88
CA ALA A 59 -1.84 -14.84 24.31
C ALA A 59 -1.46 -13.50 24.96
N LEU A 60 -0.40 -12.85 24.46
CA LEU A 60 0.05 -11.56 24.98
C LEU A 60 -1.01 -10.46 24.93
N PHE A 61 -1.92 -10.46 23.95
CA PHE A 61 -2.89 -9.36 23.78
C PHE A 61 -3.83 -9.21 24.99
N ARG A 62 -4.24 -10.32 25.61
CA ARG A 62 -5.09 -10.30 26.81
C ARG A 62 -4.33 -9.76 28.03
N HIS A 63 -3.07 -10.13 28.18
CA HIS A 63 -2.22 -9.65 29.26
C HIS A 63 -1.84 -8.18 29.08
N LEU A 64 -1.56 -7.75 27.83
CA LEU A 64 -1.36 -6.35 27.49
C LEU A 64 -2.57 -5.49 27.85
N LYS A 65 -3.78 -5.96 27.56
CA LYS A 65 -5.02 -5.28 27.95
C LYS A 65 -5.07 -4.99 29.45
N VAL A 66 -4.80 -5.98 30.28
CA VAL A 66 -4.83 -5.83 31.74
C VAL A 66 -3.78 -4.81 32.20
N ARG A 67 -2.56 -4.87 31.66
CA ARG A 67 -1.47 -3.94 31.99
C ARG A 67 -1.78 -2.51 31.55
N ILE A 68 -2.31 -2.33 30.33
CA ILE A 68 -2.71 -1.01 29.83
C ILE A 68 -3.87 -0.44 30.67
N ASP A 69 -4.84 -1.28 31.07
CA ASP A 69 -5.94 -0.82 31.91
C ASP A 69 -5.52 -0.44 33.34
N ALA A 70 -4.47 -1.07 33.87
CA ALA A 70 -3.90 -0.74 35.16
C ALA A 70 -3.13 0.61 35.13
N GLU A 71 -2.53 0.98 34.00
CA GLU A 71 -1.69 2.18 33.86
C GLU A 71 -2.17 3.08 32.69
N ARG A 72 -3.46 3.40 32.64
CA ARG A 72 -4.07 4.16 31.52
C ARG A 72 -3.43 5.51 31.21
N GLY A 73 -2.72 6.11 32.17
CA GLY A 73 -2.01 7.39 31.97
C GLY A 73 -0.65 7.26 31.26
N ALA A 74 -0.12 6.03 31.11
CA ALA A 74 1.22 5.78 30.58
C ALA A 74 1.13 5.30 29.11
N SER A 75 0.88 6.23 28.18
CA SER A 75 0.88 5.93 26.75
C SER A 75 2.27 5.55 26.23
N GLY A 76 2.32 4.73 25.18
CA GLY A 76 3.56 4.41 24.47
C GLY A 76 4.47 3.41 25.20
N GLN A 77 4.00 2.77 26.26
CA GLN A 77 4.79 1.75 26.99
C GLN A 77 5.01 0.47 26.19
N TRP A 78 4.08 0.15 25.29
CA TRP A 78 4.08 -1.07 24.51
C TRP A 78 4.01 -0.75 23.02
N LEU A 79 5.06 -1.09 22.29
CA LEU A 79 5.14 -0.94 20.85
C LEU A 79 5.16 -2.33 20.23
N LEU A 80 4.19 -2.60 19.39
CA LEU A 80 4.01 -3.91 18.76
C LEU A 80 4.27 -3.80 17.26
N SER A 81 5.01 -4.74 16.69
CA SER A 81 5.13 -4.87 15.25
C SER A 81 4.73 -6.26 14.78
N GLY A 82 4.23 -6.30 13.54
CA GLY A 82 3.89 -7.55 12.88
C GLY A 82 3.70 -7.38 11.39
N SER A 83 4.14 -8.37 10.64
CA SER A 83 4.05 -8.37 9.17
C SER A 83 2.68 -8.80 8.66
N GLN A 84 1.74 -9.14 9.55
CA GLN A 84 0.48 -9.78 9.21
C GLN A 84 -0.70 -9.00 9.81
N ARG A 85 -1.42 -8.26 8.95
CA ARG A 85 -2.51 -7.40 9.38
C ARG A 85 -3.70 -8.16 9.99
N PHE A 86 -4.17 -9.26 9.38
CA PHE A 86 -5.43 -9.90 9.78
C PHE A 86 -5.40 -10.69 11.10
N PRO A 87 -4.41 -11.54 11.39
CA PRO A 87 -4.33 -12.16 12.70
C PRO A 87 -4.20 -11.12 13.81
N LEU A 88 -3.35 -10.11 13.59
CA LEU A 88 -3.19 -8.99 14.51
C LEU A 88 -4.51 -8.23 14.71
N MET A 89 -5.24 -7.89 13.65
CA MET A 89 -6.48 -7.11 13.73
C MET A 89 -7.61 -7.87 14.41
N ARG A 90 -7.69 -9.19 14.25
CA ARG A 90 -8.69 -10.00 14.95
C ARG A 90 -8.42 -10.00 16.45
N GLU A 91 -7.19 -10.32 16.87
CA GLU A 91 -6.81 -10.36 18.29
C GLU A 91 -6.84 -8.95 18.92
N VAL A 92 -6.41 -7.93 18.17
CA VAL A 92 -6.49 -6.53 18.59
C VAL A 92 -7.95 -6.09 18.75
N GLY A 93 -8.83 -6.43 17.80
CA GLY A 93 -10.25 -6.08 17.86
C GLY A 93 -10.93 -6.66 19.09
N ASP A 94 -10.61 -7.90 19.44
CA ASP A 94 -11.19 -8.60 20.59
C ASP A 94 -10.59 -8.14 21.94
N SER A 95 -9.30 -7.76 21.97
CA SER A 95 -8.59 -7.51 23.23
C SER A 95 -8.22 -6.05 23.47
N LEU A 96 -7.78 -5.29 22.44
CA LEU A 96 -7.20 -3.95 22.57
C LEU A 96 -8.03 -2.83 21.94
N ALA A 97 -9.29 -3.07 21.59
CA ALA A 97 -10.17 -2.02 21.05
C ALA A 97 -10.19 -0.77 21.96
N GLY A 98 -9.92 0.40 21.37
CA GLY A 98 -9.85 1.68 22.08
C GLY A 98 -8.60 1.89 22.95
N ARG A 99 -7.61 0.98 22.88
CA ARG A 99 -6.36 1.02 23.67
C ARG A 99 -5.10 1.07 22.83
N ILE A 100 -5.24 0.95 21.51
CA ILE A 100 -4.12 0.84 20.56
C ILE A 100 -4.29 1.82 19.41
N GLY A 101 -3.19 2.51 19.06
CA GLY A 101 -3.06 3.21 17.78
C GLY A 101 -2.49 2.26 16.72
N LEU A 102 -3.07 2.26 15.54
CA LEU A 102 -2.61 1.47 14.41
C LEU A 102 -1.86 2.35 13.43
N VAL A 103 -0.66 1.93 13.07
CA VAL A 103 0.17 2.59 12.05
C VAL A 103 0.53 1.53 11.01
N GLU A 104 0.19 1.79 9.77
CA GLU A 104 0.61 0.94 8.65
C GLU A 104 1.85 1.54 7.99
N LEU A 105 2.94 0.76 7.93
CA LEU A 105 4.18 1.17 7.27
C LEU A 105 4.23 0.58 5.87
N ASP A 106 4.30 1.46 4.89
CA ASP A 106 4.50 1.12 3.48
C ASP A 106 6.00 1.06 3.11
N THR A 107 6.33 0.68 1.88
CA THR A 107 7.66 0.90 1.33
C THR A 107 7.93 2.40 1.21
N LEU A 108 9.20 2.81 1.10
CA LEU A 108 9.59 4.22 1.04
C LEU A 108 8.88 4.94 -0.12
N SER A 109 8.36 6.13 0.17
CA SER A 109 7.85 7.04 -0.84
C SER A 109 8.99 7.67 -1.64
N ASP A 110 8.67 8.23 -2.81
CA ASP A 110 9.61 9.01 -3.61
C ASP A 110 10.22 10.17 -2.80
N SER A 111 9.41 10.86 -2.00
CA SER A 111 9.88 11.98 -1.18
C SER A 111 10.85 11.55 -0.08
N GLU A 112 10.65 10.41 0.56
CA GLU A 112 11.57 9.86 1.57
C GLU A 112 12.89 9.44 0.93
N VAL A 113 12.84 8.81 -0.23
CA VAL A 113 14.05 8.42 -0.97
C VAL A 113 14.84 9.66 -1.39
N ARG A 114 14.20 10.67 -1.96
CA ARG A 114 14.87 11.92 -2.38
C ARG A 114 15.43 12.71 -1.22
N ALA A 115 14.77 12.69 -0.07
CA ALA A 115 15.31 13.32 1.15
C ALA A 115 16.59 12.64 1.63
N SER A 116 16.71 11.33 1.44
CA SER A 116 17.87 10.53 1.86
C SER A 116 18.97 10.48 0.80
N ILE A 117 18.60 10.49 -0.49
CA ILE A 117 19.49 10.38 -1.65
C ILE A 117 19.17 11.50 -2.64
N PRO A 118 19.74 12.71 -2.45
CA PRO A 118 19.52 13.84 -3.34
C PRO A 118 19.90 13.54 -4.80
N GLY A 119 19.06 13.98 -5.72
CA GLY A 119 19.27 13.74 -7.17
C GLY A 119 18.58 12.49 -7.71
N THR A 120 17.94 11.69 -6.86
CA THR A 120 17.06 10.62 -7.34
C THR A 120 15.83 11.23 -8.01
N ASP A 121 15.47 10.76 -9.20
CA ASP A 121 14.24 11.14 -9.89
C ASP A 121 13.10 10.12 -9.66
N ALA A 122 11.88 10.54 -9.94
CA ALA A 122 10.70 9.69 -9.77
C ALA A 122 10.75 8.41 -10.64
N LEU A 123 11.36 8.48 -11.82
CA LEU A 123 11.48 7.32 -12.70
C LEU A 123 12.40 6.25 -12.11
N SER A 124 13.51 6.67 -11.52
CA SER A 124 14.42 5.77 -10.78
C SER A 124 13.70 5.10 -9.60
N TRP A 125 12.88 5.87 -8.85
CA TRP A 125 12.08 5.32 -7.78
C TRP A 125 11.00 4.35 -8.30
N ILE A 126 10.30 4.66 -9.39
CA ILE A 126 9.30 3.77 -10.00
C ILE A 126 9.95 2.44 -10.38
N VAL A 127 11.13 2.48 -10.99
CA VAL A 127 11.81 1.27 -11.49
C VAL A 127 12.40 0.43 -10.35
N ARG A 128 13.04 1.07 -9.37
CA ARG A 128 13.70 0.38 -8.26
C ARG A 128 12.71 -0.09 -7.20
N GLY A 129 11.58 0.60 -7.07
CA GLY A 129 10.61 0.40 -5.98
C GLY A 129 11.03 1.07 -4.69
N GLY A 130 10.20 0.95 -3.66
CA GLY A 130 10.39 1.63 -2.38
C GLY A 130 10.94 0.73 -1.25
N PHE A 131 11.39 -0.49 -1.50
CA PHE A 131 11.96 -1.33 -0.43
C PHE A 131 13.20 -0.68 0.18
N PRO A 132 13.25 -0.41 1.50
CA PRO A 132 14.36 0.30 2.15
C PRO A 132 15.74 -0.34 1.89
N GLU A 133 15.81 -1.66 1.88
CA GLU A 133 17.05 -2.42 1.63
C GLU A 133 17.71 -2.05 0.31
N LEU A 134 16.90 -1.83 -0.73
CA LEU A 134 17.40 -1.46 -2.05
C LEU A 134 18.05 -0.08 -2.07
N TRP A 135 17.60 0.84 -1.21
CA TRP A 135 18.12 2.20 -1.14
C TRP A 135 19.29 2.32 -0.16
N ALA A 136 19.30 1.50 0.88
CA ALA A 136 20.44 1.39 1.80
C ALA A 136 21.66 0.73 1.15
N HIS A 137 21.43 -0.21 0.20
CA HIS A 137 22.45 -0.98 -0.48
C HIS A 137 22.28 -0.86 -2.01
N PRO A 138 22.81 0.20 -2.64
CA PRO A 138 22.64 0.47 -4.07
C PRO A 138 23.24 -0.61 -4.99
N ASP A 139 24.18 -1.40 -4.50
CA ASP A 139 24.82 -2.54 -5.16
C ASP A 139 23.90 -3.76 -5.33
N ILE A 140 22.81 -3.83 -4.56
CA ILE A 140 21.82 -4.91 -4.70
C ILE A 140 21.09 -4.75 -6.04
N ASP A 141 21.05 -5.82 -6.84
CA ASP A 141 20.18 -5.90 -8.01
C ASP A 141 18.72 -5.92 -7.57
N ALA A 142 18.02 -4.81 -7.84
CA ALA A 142 16.63 -4.62 -7.43
C ALA A 142 15.69 -5.70 -7.99
N ARG A 143 15.95 -6.15 -9.21
CA ARG A 143 15.12 -7.16 -9.86
C ARG A 143 15.31 -8.56 -9.25
N GLU A 144 16.55 -8.90 -8.93
CA GLU A 144 16.86 -10.15 -8.26
C GLU A 144 16.25 -10.17 -6.85
N PHE A 145 16.40 -9.07 -6.11
CA PHE A 145 15.76 -8.88 -4.81
C PHE A 145 14.23 -9.06 -4.87
N GLN A 146 13.58 -8.39 -5.80
CA GLN A 146 12.11 -8.44 -5.95
C GLN A 146 11.62 -9.85 -6.36
N ARG A 147 12.38 -10.55 -7.20
CA ARG A 147 12.09 -11.95 -7.53
C ARG A 147 12.24 -12.87 -6.32
N ALA A 148 13.32 -12.71 -5.56
CA ALA A 148 13.53 -13.47 -4.32
C ALA A 148 12.45 -13.15 -3.28
N TYR A 149 12.01 -11.88 -3.20
CA TYR A 149 10.88 -11.47 -2.36
C TYR A 149 9.59 -12.22 -2.72
N VAL A 150 9.23 -12.27 -4.01
CA VAL A 150 8.05 -13.00 -4.48
C VAL A 150 8.15 -14.48 -4.12
N VAL A 151 9.28 -15.13 -4.38
CA VAL A 151 9.48 -16.55 -4.10
C VAL A 151 9.36 -16.83 -2.59
N SER A 152 10.05 -16.05 -1.76
CA SER A 152 10.00 -16.22 -0.30
C SER A 152 8.62 -15.97 0.29
N TYR A 153 7.88 -14.98 -0.25
CA TYR A 153 6.48 -14.72 0.10
C TYR A 153 5.58 -15.91 -0.26
N LEU A 154 5.73 -16.46 -1.48
CA LEU A 154 4.99 -17.63 -1.94
C LEU A 154 5.20 -18.84 -1.05
N GLU A 155 6.46 -19.11 -0.68
CA GLU A 155 6.79 -20.29 0.11
C GLU A 155 6.36 -20.17 1.57
N ARG A 156 6.58 -19.04 2.20
CA ARG A 156 6.38 -18.89 3.65
C ARG A 156 4.95 -18.51 4.02
N ASP A 157 4.37 -17.51 3.36
CA ASP A 157 3.08 -16.93 3.79
C ASP A 157 1.88 -17.64 3.18
N LEU A 158 2.02 -18.18 1.97
CA LEU A 158 0.89 -18.82 1.29
C LEU A 158 0.74 -20.31 1.63
N ARG A 159 1.86 -21.04 1.76
CA ARG A 159 1.79 -22.46 2.17
C ARG A 159 1.14 -22.62 3.54
N SER A 160 1.51 -21.74 4.49
CA SER A 160 1.00 -21.83 5.87
C SER A 160 -0.46 -21.44 6.02
N ARG A 161 -1.01 -20.59 5.13
CA ARG A 161 -2.31 -19.93 5.33
C ARG A 161 -3.41 -20.36 4.38
N LEU A 162 -3.10 -20.40 3.07
CA LEU A 162 -4.12 -20.62 2.05
C LEU A 162 -4.21 -22.09 1.62
N GLN A 163 -3.40 -22.97 2.24
CA GLN A 163 -3.30 -24.38 1.81
C GLN A 163 -3.16 -24.49 0.28
N VAL A 164 -2.39 -23.53 -0.31
CA VAL A 164 -2.17 -23.50 -1.75
C VAL A 164 -1.41 -24.75 -2.14
N THR A 165 -2.13 -25.71 -2.70
CA THR A 165 -1.54 -26.97 -3.20
C THR A 165 -0.79 -26.77 -4.51
N ASN A 166 -1.08 -25.67 -5.24
CA ASN A 166 -0.49 -25.38 -6.55
C ASN A 166 0.15 -23.98 -6.60
N LEU A 167 1.42 -23.88 -6.21
CA LEU A 167 2.21 -22.64 -6.24
C LEU A 167 2.34 -22.04 -7.64
N ARG A 168 2.39 -22.88 -8.69
CA ARG A 168 2.44 -22.41 -10.08
C ARG A 168 1.17 -21.64 -10.48
N SER A 169 0.00 -22.10 -10.07
CA SER A 169 -1.24 -21.40 -10.32
C SER A 169 -1.29 -20.06 -9.57
N PHE A 170 -0.76 -20.00 -8.35
CA PHE A 170 -0.68 -18.75 -7.62
C PHE A 170 0.33 -17.77 -8.26
N GLU A 171 1.47 -18.23 -8.75
CA GLU A 171 2.41 -17.38 -9.49
C GLU A 171 1.75 -16.79 -10.76
N ARG A 172 0.97 -17.61 -11.50
CA ARG A 172 0.18 -17.13 -12.64
C ARG A 172 -0.87 -16.10 -12.21
N PHE A 173 -1.50 -16.30 -11.06
CA PHE A 173 -2.44 -15.35 -10.49
C PHE A 173 -1.77 -14.01 -10.15
N LEU A 174 -0.60 -14.02 -9.50
CA LEU A 174 0.17 -12.80 -9.21
C LEU A 174 0.48 -12.03 -10.51
N ARG A 175 0.96 -12.71 -11.53
CA ARG A 175 1.23 -12.08 -12.83
C ARG A 175 -0.04 -11.56 -13.50
N ALA A 176 -1.15 -12.28 -13.42
CA ALA A 176 -2.44 -11.85 -13.94
C ALA A 176 -2.95 -10.59 -13.21
N CYS A 177 -2.73 -10.47 -11.91
CA CYS A 177 -3.00 -9.26 -11.13
C CYS A 177 -2.06 -8.12 -11.53
N ALA A 178 -0.75 -8.40 -11.70
CA ALA A 178 0.23 -7.40 -12.08
C ALA A 178 -0.08 -6.75 -13.44
N LEU A 179 -0.49 -7.56 -14.43
CA LEU A 179 -0.91 -7.08 -15.74
C LEU A 179 -2.21 -6.23 -15.69
N ARG A 180 -2.90 -6.23 -14.56
CA ARG A 180 -4.16 -5.49 -14.34
C ARG A 180 -4.02 -4.37 -13.30
N SER A 181 -2.81 -4.05 -12.87
CA SER A 181 -2.59 -2.88 -12.00
C SER A 181 -3.05 -1.61 -12.71
N GLY A 182 -3.76 -0.73 -12.03
CA GLY A 182 -4.40 0.45 -12.61
C GLY A 182 -5.71 0.16 -13.38
N GLN A 183 -6.24 -1.06 -13.35
CA GLN A 183 -7.43 -1.45 -14.10
C GLN A 183 -8.55 -1.96 -13.20
N LEU A 184 -9.79 -1.91 -13.71
CA LEU A 184 -10.92 -2.54 -13.04
C LEU A 184 -10.70 -4.04 -12.88
N LEU A 185 -10.88 -4.51 -11.65
CA LEU A 185 -10.70 -5.91 -11.31
C LEU A 185 -11.94 -6.73 -11.66
N ASN A 186 -11.84 -7.58 -12.68
CA ASN A 186 -12.82 -8.63 -12.95
C ASN A 186 -12.30 -9.98 -12.46
N LYS A 187 -12.82 -10.43 -11.31
CA LYS A 187 -12.39 -11.71 -10.70
C LYS A 187 -12.67 -12.92 -11.58
N SER A 188 -13.72 -12.89 -12.42
CA SER A 188 -14.08 -13.99 -13.33
C SER A 188 -13.09 -14.10 -14.48
N ASP A 189 -12.61 -12.96 -15.01
CA ASP A 189 -11.58 -12.95 -16.06
C ASP A 189 -10.24 -13.46 -15.51
N VAL A 190 -9.85 -13.02 -14.30
CA VAL A 190 -8.65 -13.54 -13.62
C VAL A 190 -8.76 -15.04 -13.38
N ALA A 191 -9.93 -15.53 -12.92
CA ALA A 191 -10.16 -16.95 -12.68
C ALA A 191 -10.00 -17.79 -13.95
N ARG A 192 -10.56 -17.31 -15.07
CA ARG A 192 -10.45 -17.95 -16.39
C ARG A 192 -8.99 -17.99 -16.87
N ASP A 193 -8.26 -16.87 -16.78
CA ASP A 193 -6.89 -16.75 -17.28
C ASP A 193 -5.91 -17.62 -16.49
N VAL A 194 -6.16 -17.77 -15.18
CA VAL A 194 -5.33 -18.59 -14.27
C VAL A 194 -5.72 -20.06 -14.30
N GLY A 195 -6.99 -20.37 -14.62
CA GLY A 195 -7.53 -21.74 -14.60
C GLY A 195 -7.91 -22.19 -13.17
N VAL A 196 -8.50 -21.28 -12.36
CA VAL A 196 -8.98 -21.55 -11.01
C VAL A 196 -10.40 -21.04 -10.80
N SER A 197 -11.03 -21.37 -9.68
CA SER A 197 -12.39 -20.89 -9.39
C SER A 197 -12.39 -19.40 -8.94
N VAL A 198 -13.52 -18.71 -9.12
CA VAL A 198 -13.71 -17.33 -8.62
C VAL A 198 -13.58 -17.24 -7.09
N PRO A 199 -14.10 -18.17 -6.28
CA PRO A 199 -13.83 -18.20 -4.85
C PRO A 199 -12.33 -18.29 -4.52
N THR A 200 -11.56 -19.09 -5.28
CA THR A 200 -10.10 -19.17 -5.13
C THR A 200 -9.43 -17.83 -5.39
N VAL A 201 -9.79 -17.15 -6.48
CA VAL A 201 -9.29 -15.79 -6.79
C VAL A 201 -9.63 -14.82 -5.66
N THR A 202 -10.85 -14.87 -5.12
CA THR A 202 -11.28 -14.00 -4.03
C THR A 202 -10.46 -14.23 -2.76
N SER A 203 -10.21 -15.50 -2.41
CA SER A 203 -9.38 -15.85 -1.26
C SER A 203 -7.92 -15.39 -1.45
N TRP A 204 -7.36 -15.62 -2.63
CA TRP A 204 -5.99 -15.24 -2.94
C TRP A 204 -5.80 -13.71 -3.00
N LEU A 205 -6.79 -13.00 -3.56
CA LEU A 205 -6.78 -11.55 -3.58
C LEU A 205 -6.80 -10.98 -2.15
N GLY A 206 -7.69 -11.49 -1.27
CA GLY A 206 -7.72 -11.10 0.13
C GLY A 206 -6.39 -11.34 0.86
N ALA A 207 -5.65 -12.39 0.49
CA ALA A 207 -4.29 -12.61 1.02
C ALA A 207 -3.29 -11.56 0.53
N LEU A 208 -3.35 -11.15 -0.75
CA LEU A 208 -2.49 -10.08 -1.28
C LEU A 208 -2.79 -8.72 -0.63
N GLU A 209 -4.07 -8.40 -0.41
CA GLU A 209 -4.47 -7.17 0.28
C GLU A 209 -3.98 -7.18 1.73
N THR A 210 -4.21 -8.29 2.43
CA THR A 210 -3.81 -8.48 3.83
C THR A 210 -2.30 -8.36 4.04
N SER A 211 -1.52 -8.87 3.08
CA SER A 211 -0.06 -8.79 3.15
C SER A 211 0.49 -7.42 2.75
N GLY A 212 -0.37 -6.50 2.31
CA GLY A 212 0.05 -5.18 1.83
C GLY A 212 0.75 -5.22 0.47
N MET A 213 0.57 -6.27 -0.32
CA MET A 213 1.14 -6.36 -1.67
C MET A 213 0.31 -5.60 -2.70
N VAL A 214 -1.01 -5.65 -2.55
CA VAL A 214 -1.95 -4.91 -3.39
C VAL A 214 -2.92 -4.10 -2.54
N ALA A 215 -3.60 -3.16 -3.18
CA ALA A 215 -4.73 -2.44 -2.63
C ALA A 215 -5.84 -2.35 -3.69
N LEU A 216 -7.06 -2.25 -3.22
CA LEU A 216 -8.23 -1.99 -4.05
C LEU A 216 -8.68 -0.55 -3.85
N LEU A 217 -8.91 0.16 -4.94
CA LEU A 217 -9.49 1.50 -4.91
C LEU A 217 -10.96 1.40 -5.31
N GLU A 218 -11.82 1.87 -4.43
CA GLU A 218 -13.27 1.81 -4.64
C GLU A 218 -13.76 2.94 -5.56
N PRO A 219 -14.80 2.69 -6.37
CA PRO A 219 -15.43 3.71 -7.17
C PRO A 219 -16.29 4.64 -6.32
N TRP A 220 -16.32 5.93 -6.66
CA TRP A 220 -17.25 6.88 -6.06
C TRP A 220 -18.66 6.74 -6.65
N PHE A 221 -19.67 6.82 -5.78
CA PHE A 221 -21.08 6.91 -6.14
C PHE A 221 -21.84 7.86 -5.23
N GLU A 222 -22.72 8.66 -5.82
CA GLU A 222 -23.64 9.52 -5.11
C GLU A 222 -24.50 8.72 -4.09
N ASN A 223 -24.90 7.50 -4.45
CA ASN A 223 -25.53 6.52 -3.56
C ASN A 223 -24.51 5.49 -3.11
N GLY A 224 -23.98 5.61 -1.91
CA GLY A 224 -22.96 4.72 -1.35
C GLY A 224 -23.25 3.21 -1.47
N THR A 225 -24.53 2.81 -1.49
CA THR A 225 -24.96 1.40 -1.68
C THR A 225 -24.58 0.85 -3.06
N ARG A 226 -24.48 1.68 -4.09
CA ARG A 226 -24.08 1.25 -5.44
C ARG A 226 -22.57 1.06 -5.60
N ALA A 227 -21.77 1.68 -4.75
CA ALA A 227 -20.32 1.48 -4.72
C ALA A 227 -19.97 0.02 -4.42
N LEU A 228 -20.70 -0.60 -3.50
CA LEU A 228 -20.46 -1.97 -3.02
C LEU A 228 -20.70 -3.07 -4.08
N THR A 229 -21.34 -2.75 -5.20
CA THR A 229 -21.69 -3.72 -6.24
C THR A 229 -20.84 -3.63 -7.51
N ARG A 230 -19.90 -2.67 -7.57
CA ARG A 230 -19.05 -2.47 -8.76
C ARG A 230 -17.60 -2.88 -8.50
N SER A 231 -16.90 -3.21 -9.58
CA SER A 231 -15.50 -3.66 -9.51
C SER A 231 -14.58 -2.50 -9.10
N PRO A 232 -13.75 -2.68 -8.07
CA PRO A 232 -12.70 -1.73 -7.74
C PRO A 232 -11.58 -1.74 -8.79
N LYS A 233 -10.70 -0.73 -8.77
CA LYS A 233 -9.40 -0.78 -9.45
C LYS A 233 -8.38 -1.50 -8.55
N LEU A 234 -7.52 -2.33 -9.17
CA LEU A 234 -6.44 -3.03 -8.49
C LEU A 234 -5.14 -2.24 -8.64
N TYR A 235 -4.40 -2.03 -7.54
CA TYR A 235 -3.07 -1.43 -7.56
C TYR A 235 -2.06 -2.27 -6.78
N PHE A 236 -0.88 -2.47 -7.34
CA PHE A 236 0.27 -2.93 -6.55
C PHE A 236 0.78 -1.78 -5.68
N ARG A 237 1.19 -2.07 -4.45
CA ARG A 237 1.67 -1.04 -3.52
C ARG A 237 3.13 -0.65 -3.74
N ASP A 238 3.88 -1.50 -4.42
CA ASP A 238 5.27 -1.24 -4.82
C ASP A 238 5.45 -1.40 -6.34
N THR A 239 5.94 -0.37 -6.99
CA THR A 239 6.10 -0.34 -8.44
C THR A 239 7.25 -1.20 -8.93
N GLY A 240 8.34 -1.31 -8.17
CA GLY A 240 9.45 -2.19 -8.51
C GLY A 240 9.03 -3.66 -8.50
N LEU A 241 8.26 -4.06 -7.49
CA LEU A 241 7.68 -5.40 -7.44
C LEU A 241 6.74 -5.64 -8.62
N LEU A 242 5.91 -4.65 -8.98
CA LEU A 242 5.05 -4.71 -10.16
C LEU A 242 5.86 -4.93 -11.44
N LEU A 243 6.93 -4.14 -11.66
CA LEU A 243 7.79 -4.26 -12.83
C LEU A 243 8.46 -5.63 -12.91
N ALA A 244 8.93 -6.19 -11.79
CA ALA A 244 9.52 -7.51 -11.73
C ALA A 244 8.53 -8.60 -12.17
N LEU A 245 7.26 -8.51 -11.76
CA LEU A 245 6.19 -9.45 -12.11
C LEU A 245 5.80 -9.38 -13.59
N VAL A 246 5.78 -8.19 -14.19
CA VAL A 246 5.46 -7.99 -15.62
C VAL A 246 6.70 -8.02 -16.52
N ASN A 247 7.87 -8.31 -15.94
CA ASN A 247 9.14 -8.49 -16.65
C ASN A 247 9.66 -7.23 -17.38
N VAL A 248 9.34 -6.04 -16.89
CA VAL A 248 9.92 -4.77 -17.32
C VAL A 248 11.22 -4.55 -16.54
N ARG A 249 12.35 -4.28 -17.22
CA ARG A 249 13.68 -4.37 -16.61
C ARG A 249 14.22 -3.05 -16.07
N ASP A 250 13.98 -1.99 -16.78
CA ASP A 250 14.58 -0.68 -16.57
C ASP A 250 13.68 0.43 -17.13
N ALA A 251 14.13 1.66 -16.99
CA ALA A 251 13.39 2.84 -17.43
C ALA A 251 13.16 2.88 -18.95
N ALA A 252 14.12 2.39 -19.75
CA ALA A 252 13.98 2.34 -21.20
C ALA A 252 12.91 1.32 -21.60
N ALA A 253 12.96 0.10 -21.02
CA ALA A 253 11.96 -0.93 -21.24
C ALA A 253 10.56 -0.49 -20.74
N LEU A 254 10.49 0.33 -19.68
CA LEU A 254 9.22 0.89 -19.22
C LEU A 254 8.67 1.92 -20.22
N ALA A 255 9.51 2.78 -20.75
CA ALA A 255 9.10 3.81 -21.72
C ALA A 255 8.51 3.19 -23.01
N ASP A 256 9.07 2.07 -23.45
CA ASP A 256 8.63 1.33 -24.65
C ASP A 256 7.47 0.35 -24.35
N SER A 257 7.10 0.18 -23.08
CA SER A 257 6.07 -0.76 -22.68
C SER A 257 4.65 -0.22 -22.88
N PRO A 258 3.70 -1.01 -23.38
CA PRO A 258 2.28 -0.62 -23.37
C PRO A 258 1.72 -0.47 -21.93
N LEU A 259 2.46 -0.92 -20.92
CA LEU A 259 2.11 -0.80 -19.51
C LEU A 259 2.63 0.47 -18.84
N CYS A 260 3.33 1.36 -19.56
CA CYS A 260 3.91 2.58 -18.99
C CYS A 260 2.85 3.47 -18.30
N GLY A 261 1.68 3.66 -18.93
CA GLY A 261 0.54 4.40 -18.34
C GLY A 261 0.03 3.77 -17.04
N PRO A 262 -0.43 2.52 -17.06
CA PRO A 262 -0.89 1.81 -15.85
C PRO A 262 0.16 1.74 -14.71
N ILE A 263 1.45 1.58 -15.04
CA ILE A 263 2.52 1.58 -14.04
C ILE A 263 2.71 2.99 -13.44
N PHE A 264 2.66 4.02 -14.26
CA PHE A 264 2.71 5.40 -13.78
C PHE A 264 1.50 5.74 -12.90
N GLU A 265 0.29 5.36 -13.32
CA GLU A 265 -0.93 5.49 -12.51
C GLU A 265 -0.79 4.76 -11.16
N THR A 266 -0.17 3.57 -11.16
CA THR A 266 0.14 2.85 -9.92
C THR A 266 1.11 3.61 -9.02
N ALA A 267 2.12 4.29 -9.58
CA ALA A 267 3.03 5.15 -8.83
C ALA A 267 2.32 6.36 -8.21
N VAL A 268 1.43 7.00 -8.98
CA VAL A 268 0.58 8.11 -8.52
C VAL A 268 -0.32 7.63 -7.38
N TYR A 269 -1.00 6.49 -7.55
CA TYR A 269 -1.81 5.87 -6.48
C TYR A 269 -1.01 5.68 -5.19
N GLY A 270 0.19 5.09 -5.31
CA GLY A 270 1.06 4.86 -4.15
C GLY A 270 1.45 6.14 -3.44
N THR A 271 1.72 7.21 -4.18
CA THR A 271 2.07 8.54 -3.64
C THR A 271 0.87 9.18 -2.93
N LEU A 272 -0.31 9.20 -3.58
CA LEU A 272 -1.56 9.70 -2.98
C LEU A 272 -1.91 8.92 -1.71
N ARG A 273 -1.88 7.60 -1.78
CA ARG A 273 -2.22 6.72 -0.67
C ARG A 273 -1.35 7.01 0.56
N ARG A 274 -0.03 7.05 0.40
CA ARG A 274 0.89 7.30 1.53
C ARG A 274 0.68 8.68 2.15
N ALA A 275 0.51 9.71 1.32
CA ALA A 275 0.28 11.05 1.81
C ALA A 275 -1.06 11.21 2.55
N LEU A 276 -2.12 10.54 2.07
CA LEU A 276 -3.43 10.56 2.70
C LEU A 276 -3.50 9.69 3.97
N GLU A 277 -2.80 8.57 3.99
CA GLU A 277 -2.67 7.72 5.19
C GLU A 277 -2.05 8.52 6.35
N LEU A 278 -0.98 9.28 6.09
CA LEU A 278 -0.34 10.14 7.11
C LEU A 278 -1.28 11.23 7.64
N ARG A 279 -2.29 11.64 6.86
CA ARG A 279 -3.30 12.62 7.26
C ARG A 279 -4.55 11.99 7.87
N GLY A 280 -4.67 10.66 7.84
CA GLY A 280 -5.89 9.96 8.24
C GLY A 280 -7.06 10.17 7.29
N GLU A 281 -6.78 10.48 6.02
CA GLU A 281 -7.77 10.82 4.98
C GLU A 281 -7.85 9.79 3.85
N LEU A 282 -7.30 8.60 4.02
CA LEU A 282 -7.25 7.60 2.95
C LEU A 282 -8.63 7.22 2.41
N ASP A 283 -9.65 7.20 3.25
CA ASP A 283 -11.03 6.88 2.87
C ASP A 283 -11.66 7.94 1.93
N SER A 284 -11.02 9.11 1.80
CA SER A 284 -11.44 10.14 0.85
C SER A 284 -11.03 9.85 -0.59
N LEU A 285 -10.09 8.92 -0.80
CA LEU A 285 -9.56 8.58 -2.12
C LEU A 285 -10.43 7.54 -2.82
N VAL A 286 -10.95 7.90 -3.96
CA VAL A 286 -11.81 7.08 -4.82
C VAL A 286 -11.45 7.31 -6.28
N PHE A 287 -12.07 6.57 -7.22
CA PHE A 287 -12.08 6.92 -8.63
C PHE A 287 -13.52 7.15 -9.12
N VAL A 288 -13.67 7.87 -10.22
CA VAL A 288 -14.98 8.08 -10.85
C VAL A 288 -14.97 7.51 -12.24
N ARG A 289 -15.92 6.59 -12.50
CA ARG A 289 -16.15 6.06 -13.85
C ARG A 289 -17.63 6.01 -14.16
N ARG A 290 -18.03 6.67 -15.25
CA ARG A 290 -19.41 6.64 -15.74
C ARG A 290 -19.42 6.53 -17.26
N ALA A 291 -19.97 5.43 -17.77
CA ALA A 291 -19.94 5.05 -19.18
C ALA A 291 -18.49 5.01 -19.73
N GLN A 292 -18.15 5.95 -20.61
CA GLN A 292 -16.83 6.04 -21.26
C GLN A 292 -15.91 7.07 -20.59
N HIS A 293 -16.40 7.81 -19.56
CA HIS A 293 -15.66 8.87 -18.89
C HIS A 293 -15.13 8.37 -17.55
N GLU A 294 -13.86 8.57 -17.35
CA GLU A 294 -13.16 8.16 -16.15
C GLU A 294 -12.23 9.29 -15.70
N VAL A 295 -12.09 9.45 -14.39
CA VAL A 295 -11.00 10.19 -13.74
C VAL A 295 -10.32 9.22 -12.80
N ASP A 296 -9.00 9.12 -12.93
CA ASP A 296 -8.19 8.08 -12.27
C ASP A 296 -8.28 8.16 -10.75
N PHE A 297 -8.18 9.38 -10.17
CA PHE A 297 -8.29 9.58 -8.74
C PHE A 297 -9.13 10.80 -8.44
N VAL A 298 -9.92 10.69 -7.38
CA VAL A 298 -10.79 11.75 -6.88
C VAL A 298 -10.67 11.79 -5.36
N LEU A 299 -10.37 12.95 -4.80
CA LEU A 299 -10.48 13.17 -3.38
C LEU A 299 -11.85 13.78 -3.07
N HIS A 300 -12.63 13.06 -2.28
CA HIS A 300 -13.97 13.50 -1.88
C HIS A 300 -13.97 13.91 -0.40
N ARG A 301 -14.08 15.21 -0.14
CA ARG A 301 -14.07 15.79 1.21
C ARG A 301 -15.32 16.67 1.42
N GLY A 302 -16.26 16.20 2.22
CA GLY A 302 -17.43 16.99 2.60
C GLY A 302 -18.28 17.50 1.42
N GLY A 303 -18.41 16.71 0.35
CA GLY A 303 -19.13 17.09 -0.87
C GLY A 303 -18.32 17.93 -1.86
N ARG A 304 -17.03 18.18 -1.59
CA ARG A 304 -16.06 18.81 -2.48
C ARG A 304 -15.13 17.79 -3.09
N PHE A 305 -14.65 18.06 -4.30
CA PHE A 305 -13.87 17.14 -5.10
C PHE A 305 -12.61 17.78 -5.66
N ASP A 306 -11.46 17.11 -5.48
CA ASP A 306 -10.24 17.35 -6.23
C ASP A 306 -10.05 16.20 -7.21
N LEU A 307 -9.77 16.48 -8.47
CA LEU A 307 -9.65 15.50 -9.53
C LEU A 307 -8.20 15.37 -9.98
N PHE A 308 -7.74 14.12 -10.19
CA PHE A 308 -6.39 13.81 -10.66
C PHE A 308 -6.47 12.85 -11.84
N GLU A 309 -5.88 13.25 -12.96
CA GLU A 309 -5.74 12.46 -14.17
C GLU A 309 -4.26 12.15 -14.40
N CYS A 310 -3.91 10.91 -14.70
CA CYS A 310 -2.53 10.46 -14.89
C CYS A 310 -2.17 10.36 -16.37
N LYS A 311 -1.04 10.93 -16.76
CA LYS A 311 -0.55 10.84 -18.14
C LYS A 311 0.94 10.50 -18.18
N TRP A 312 1.27 9.43 -18.92
CA TRP A 312 2.66 9.08 -19.21
C TRP A 312 3.24 9.98 -20.29
N THR A 313 3.40 11.26 -20.00
CA THR A 313 3.97 12.26 -20.91
C THR A 313 4.77 13.29 -20.12
N GLU A 314 5.68 13.99 -20.78
CA GLU A 314 6.38 15.14 -20.20
C GLU A 314 5.64 16.44 -20.47
N VAL A 315 4.85 16.49 -21.55
CA VAL A 315 4.07 17.65 -21.96
C VAL A 315 2.64 17.18 -22.22
N PRO A 316 1.70 17.43 -21.31
CA PRO A 316 0.29 17.05 -21.50
C PRO A 316 -0.36 17.94 -22.56
N ASP A 317 -1.31 17.33 -23.30
CA ASP A 317 -2.13 18.04 -24.28
C ASP A 317 -3.29 18.78 -23.55
N PRO A 318 -3.70 19.98 -24.00
CA PRO A 318 -4.91 20.63 -23.47
C PRO A 318 -6.17 19.77 -23.49
N ARG A 319 -6.27 18.83 -24.45
CA ARG A 319 -7.37 17.85 -24.53
C ARG A 319 -7.40 16.90 -23.32
N ASP A 320 -6.27 16.68 -22.63
CA ASP A 320 -6.23 15.85 -21.43
C ASP A 320 -7.08 16.45 -20.30
N ALA A 321 -7.17 17.79 -20.20
CA ALA A 321 -8.06 18.47 -19.27
C ALA A 321 -9.55 18.30 -19.66
N GLN A 322 -9.86 18.12 -20.94
CA GLN A 322 -11.23 17.94 -21.41
C GLN A 322 -11.80 16.57 -21.00
N THR A 323 -10.99 15.55 -20.82
CA THR A 323 -11.46 14.23 -20.34
C THR A 323 -12.11 14.34 -18.97
N MET A 324 -11.61 15.20 -18.10
CA MET A 324 -12.19 15.47 -16.77
C MET A 324 -13.49 16.28 -16.83
N GLN A 325 -13.72 17.07 -17.87
CA GLN A 325 -14.85 18.01 -17.95
C GLN A 325 -16.21 17.30 -17.81
N ARG A 326 -16.37 16.12 -18.38
CA ARG A 326 -17.60 15.31 -18.26
C ARG A 326 -17.84 14.82 -16.83
N VAL A 327 -16.77 14.53 -16.11
CA VAL A 327 -16.86 14.14 -14.70
C VAL A 327 -17.15 15.35 -13.83
N VAL A 328 -16.58 16.53 -14.15
CA VAL A 328 -16.90 17.81 -13.50
C VAL A 328 -18.40 18.13 -13.62
N GLU A 329 -18.97 18.01 -14.83
CA GLU A 329 -20.41 18.19 -15.05
C GLU A 329 -21.26 17.23 -14.22
N LEU A 330 -20.81 15.98 -14.09
CA LEU A 330 -21.46 14.93 -13.31
C LEU A 330 -21.46 15.19 -11.82
N LEU A 331 -20.32 15.64 -11.27
CA LEU A 331 -20.14 15.92 -9.85
C LEU A 331 -20.75 17.28 -9.44
N GLY A 332 -21.06 18.12 -10.43
CA GLY A 332 -21.48 19.50 -10.29
C GLY A 332 -20.29 20.46 -10.29
N VAL A 333 -20.28 21.40 -11.22
CA VAL A 333 -19.16 22.34 -11.44
C VAL A 333 -18.76 23.08 -10.16
N SER A 334 -19.75 23.47 -9.33
CA SER A 334 -19.51 24.17 -8.08
C SER A 334 -18.89 23.30 -6.97
N ASN A 335 -18.92 21.98 -7.13
CA ASN A 335 -18.41 21.03 -6.13
C ASN A 335 -16.98 20.60 -6.42
N VAL A 336 -16.49 20.83 -7.65
CA VAL A 336 -15.09 20.53 -8.02
C VAL A 336 -14.22 21.75 -7.72
N GLU A 337 -13.28 21.58 -6.79
CA GLU A 337 -12.41 22.67 -6.33
C GLU A 337 -11.16 22.79 -7.20
N ARG A 338 -10.49 21.68 -7.45
CA ARG A 338 -9.22 21.65 -8.17
C ARG A 338 -9.15 20.48 -9.16
N ARG A 339 -8.42 20.69 -10.23
CA ARG A 339 -8.13 19.65 -11.23
C ARG A 339 -6.65 19.59 -11.48
N PHE A 340 -6.10 18.37 -11.49
CA PHE A 340 -4.70 18.12 -11.68
C PHE A 340 -4.47 17.11 -12.81
N ILE A 341 -3.50 17.39 -13.67
CA ILE A 341 -2.88 16.37 -14.53
C ILE A 341 -1.54 16.03 -13.92
N VAL A 342 -1.40 14.79 -13.47
CA VAL A 342 -0.14 14.27 -12.95
C VAL A 342 0.63 13.64 -14.09
N CYS A 343 1.83 14.12 -14.37
CA CYS A 343 2.64 13.65 -15.49
C CYS A 343 4.13 13.71 -15.19
N ARG A 344 4.98 13.35 -16.16
CA ARG A 344 6.44 13.37 -16.06
C ARG A 344 7.05 14.74 -16.37
N CYS A 345 6.31 15.82 -16.15
CA CYS A 345 6.83 17.18 -16.32
C CYS A 345 7.88 17.51 -15.27
N ARG A 346 8.74 18.50 -15.56
CA ARG A 346 9.80 18.92 -14.64
C ARG A 346 9.32 19.92 -13.60
N HIS A 347 8.32 20.72 -13.93
CA HIS A 347 7.84 21.83 -13.10
C HIS A 347 6.32 21.90 -13.14
N LYS A 348 5.73 22.42 -12.07
CA LYS A 348 4.30 22.74 -12.02
C LYS A 348 3.99 23.79 -13.07
N THR A 349 2.95 23.57 -13.86
CA THR A 349 2.42 24.50 -14.88
C THR A 349 0.90 24.49 -14.86
N ARG A 350 0.26 25.21 -15.77
CA ARG A 350 -1.19 25.20 -15.93
C ARG A 350 -1.57 24.99 -17.39
N ILE A 351 -2.58 24.19 -17.62
CA ILE A 351 -3.22 24.08 -18.94
C ILE A 351 -4.27 25.18 -19.09
N ASP A 352 -5.08 25.39 -18.06
CA ASP A 352 -6.10 26.43 -18.01
C ASP A 352 -6.21 27.02 -16.58
N ALA A 353 -7.16 27.94 -16.39
CA ALA A 353 -7.36 28.60 -15.09
C ALA A 353 -7.76 27.64 -13.95
N ALA A 354 -8.29 26.45 -14.28
CA ALA A 354 -8.84 25.51 -13.32
C ALA A 354 -8.10 24.16 -13.30
N CYS A 355 -7.09 23.97 -14.17
CA CYS A 355 -6.35 22.71 -14.28
C CYS A 355 -4.84 22.94 -14.19
N GLU A 356 -4.24 22.40 -13.15
CA GLU A 356 -2.79 22.43 -12.92
C GLU A 356 -2.14 21.14 -13.44
N VAL A 357 -0.92 21.27 -13.93
CA VAL A 357 -0.04 20.16 -14.30
C VAL A 357 1.02 20.04 -13.23
N VAL A 358 1.14 18.85 -12.67
CA VAL A 358 2.06 18.59 -11.56
C VAL A 358 2.93 17.36 -11.83
N PRO A 359 4.23 17.41 -11.52
CA PRO A 359 5.05 16.21 -11.53
C PRO A 359 4.69 15.31 -10.34
N LEU A 360 4.98 14.00 -10.48
CA LEU A 360 4.72 13.02 -9.42
C LEU A 360 5.33 13.45 -8.08
N GLU A 361 6.53 13.99 -8.12
CA GLU A 361 7.31 14.42 -6.96
C GLU A 361 6.65 15.55 -6.16
N ALA A 362 5.89 16.39 -6.84
CA ALA A 362 5.21 17.53 -6.22
C ALA A 362 3.76 17.21 -5.77
N LEU A 363 3.30 15.99 -6.01
CA LEU A 363 1.93 15.57 -5.69
C LEU A 363 1.58 15.70 -4.19
N PRO A 364 2.46 15.34 -3.22
CA PRO A 364 2.16 15.50 -1.79
C PRO A 364 1.96 16.96 -1.35
N GLU A 365 2.48 17.93 -2.10
CA GLU A 365 2.39 19.36 -1.79
C GLU A 365 1.04 19.97 -2.19
N VAL A 366 0.30 19.32 -3.08
CA VAL A 366 -0.99 19.81 -3.60
C VAL A 366 -2.20 19.14 -2.94
N LEU A 367 -2.00 18.20 -2.02
CA LEU A 367 -3.05 17.47 -1.27
C LEU A 367 -3.65 18.27 -0.08
#